data_d2c9ac60eb8b95a48449fb170811310b
#
_entry.id   d2c9ac60eb8b95a48449fb170811310b
#
_cell.length_a   1.000
_cell.length_b   1.000
_cell.length_c   1.000
_cell.angle_alpha   90.00
_cell.angle_beta   90.00
_cell.angle_gamma   90.00
#
_symmetry.space_group_name_H-M   'P 1'
#
loop_
_entity.id
_entity.type
_entity.pdbx_description
1 polymer ?
#
loop_
_entity_poly.entity_id
_entity_poly.type
_entity_poly.pdbx_seq_one_letter_code
_entity_poly.pdbx_strand_id
1 'polypeptide(L)'
;MRDSLKNASAMLGELRTHQLSPKRYYDLHVYLTRELEHLRAFFQERERHGRTAMELYELVQHAGNVLPRLYLLTCVGVVYVESREGKARDVLRDLVEMAKGAQHPVHGLFLRAYLAQMAKRLLPDRGNELEKNGGGTVEDSIEFTLNNFTEMNKLWVRMQRHGGAQQVSQMERERREKERLELRDIVGKNLTVLSQLEGVDIEMYAESVLPRILEQIVNCRDDVAQPYLMLALAQAFPSEYHLATCSEFLSAVCSLKPTVQSSVIFASLSERLSAYLDEAESAEERSMRRIEFDKRDCVKVFLNRAQMIAIENREMSALEIVQIYAAIADFSLKQYPNDVDKMNEILVGVAKAFDAHNVTSEDETRLSMSPQRYIRDPRAVSALVNLLAIPLETFTVDVALSLNAFPKALKLLNPKTAGRDCALAIVRGVLKSDKPLSDVKTCETLFKFIAPLLRDDDSKSYEMTDLNTPPARESDELLDTLSLREKREFLEGKNSQQQQQQQQQAST
;
A
#
# COMPACT_ATOMS: atom_id res chain seq x y z
N MET A 1 -40.59 24.85 3.83
CA MET A 1 -39.57 24.52 2.81
C MET A 1 -38.48 25.58 2.69
N ARG A 2 -38.79 26.85 2.36
CA ARG A 2 -37.77 27.92 2.34
C ARG A 2 -37.10 28.11 3.71
N ASP A 3 -37.85 28.05 4.79
CA ASP A 3 -37.29 28.18 6.14
C ASP A 3 -36.43 26.99 6.51
N SER A 4 -36.82 25.76 6.13
CA SER A 4 -36.00 24.56 6.33
C SER A 4 -34.65 24.65 5.58
N LEU A 5 -34.67 25.14 4.32
CA LEU A 5 -33.45 25.38 3.55
C LEU A 5 -32.58 26.48 4.16
N LYS A 6 -33.20 27.57 4.65
CA LYS A 6 -32.49 28.66 5.31
C LYS A 6 -31.80 28.18 6.59
N ASN A 7 -32.51 27.42 7.42
CA ASN A 7 -31.97 26.86 8.66
C ASN A 7 -30.84 25.86 8.39
N ALA A 8 -31.02 24.96 7.39
CA ALA A 8 -30.00 24.04 6.96
C ALA A 8 -28.76 24.75 6.40
N SER A 9 -28.96 25.83 5.62
CA SER A 9 -27.84 26.64 5.10
C SER A 9 -27.07 27.34 6.23
N ALA A 10 -27.77 27.82 7.27
CA ALA A 10 -27.16 28.44 8.45
C ALA A 10 -26.33 27.39 9.23
N MET A 11 -26.91 26.21 9.48
CA MET A 11 -26.25 25.09 10.12
C MET A 11 -24.98 24.65 9.36
N LEU A 12 -25.06 24.48 8.04
CA LEU A 12 -23.93 24.14 7.19
C LEU A 12 -22.88 25.25 7.09
N GLY A 13 -23.23 26.48 7.47
CA GLY A 13 -22.30 27.60 7.59
C GLY A 13 -21.14 27.31 8.54
N GLU A 14 -21.36 26.50 9.58
CA GLU A 14 -20.34 26.07 10.54
C GLU A 14 -19.20 25.28 9.90
N LEU A 15 -19.44 24.57 8.78
CA LEU A 15 -18.40 23.87 8.02
C LEU A 15 -17.37 24.81 7.35
N ARG A 16 -17.58 26.11 7.38
CA ARG A 16 -16.64 27.10 6.84
C ARG A 16 -15.49 27.42 7.80
N THR A 17 -15.48 26.86 8.97
CA THR A 17 -14.43 27.08 9.96
C THR A 17 -13.07 26.55 9.46
N HIS A 18 -12.00 27.32 9.69
CA HIS A 18 -10.62 26.95 9.38
C HIS A 18 -9.80 26.61 10.64
N GLN A 19 -10.43 26.65 11.81
CA GLN A 19 -9.73 26.54 13.11
C GLN A 19 -9.68 25.11 13.65
N LEU A 20 -10.43 24.18 13.04
CA LEU A 20 -10.51 22.80 13.50
C LEU A 20 -9.41 21.93 12.87
N SER A 21 -8.84 21.03 13.71
CA SER A 21 -8.03 19.94 13.18
C SER A 21 -8.89 19.00 12.32
N PRO A 22 -8.29 18.25 11.36
CA PRO A 22 -9.05 17.35 10.49
C PRO A 22 -9.96 16.38 11.23
N LYS A 23 -9.52 15.85 12.37
CA LYS A 23 -10.33 14.94 13.22
C LYS A 23 -11.58 15.64 13.78
N ARG A 24 -11.41 16.84 14.36
CA ARG A 24 -12.55 17.60 14.89
C ARG A 24 -13.49 18.08 13.79
N TYR A 25 -12.92 18.41 12.62
CA TYR A 25 -13.72 18.74 11.45
C TYR A 25 -14.53 17.52 10.96
N TYR A 26 -13.94 16.33 11.01
CA TYR A 26 -14.66 15.09 10.71
C TYR A 26 -15.86 14.88 11.65
N ASP A 27 -15.68 15.08 12.97
CA ASP A 27 -16.77 14.93 13.93
C ASP A 27 -17.91 15.92 13.64
N LEU A 28 -17.58 17.18 13.38
CA LEU A 28 -18.55 18.21 12.96
C LEU A 28 -19.26 17.81 11.65
N HIS A 29 -18.50 17.37 10.67
CA HIS A 29 -19.03 16.93 9.38
C HIS A 29 -20.01 15.76 9.53
N VAL A 30 -19.67 14.73 10.31
CA VAL A 30 -20.54 13.58 10.57
C VAL A 30 -21.85 14.02 11.24
N TYR A 31 -21.75 14.91 12.23
CA TYR A 31 -22.94 15.44 12.89
C TYR A 31 -23.86 16.16 11.89
N LEU A 32 -23.32 17.08 11.10
CA LEU A 32 -24.10 17.88 10.16
C LEU A 32 -24.66 17.05 8.98
N THR A 33 -23.91 16.06 8.49
CA THR A 33 -24.42 15.18 7.42
C THR A 33 -25.54 14.26 7.91
N ARG A 34 -25.53 13.88 9.19
CA ARG A 34 -26.68 13.17 9.80
C ARG A 34 -27.94 14.01 9.80
N GLU A 35 -27.83 15.29 10.11
CA GLU A 35 -28.98 16.21 10.03
C GLU A 35 -29.47 16.41 8.60
N LEU A 36 -28.57 16.35 7.60
CA LEU A 36 -28.96 16.38 6.20
C LEU A 36 -29.75 15.13 5.76
N GLU A 37 -29.54 13.97 6.37
CA GLU A 37 -30.37 12.78 6.12
C GLU A 37 -31.82 13.00 6.57
N HIS A 38 -32.03 13.67 7.71
CA HIS A 38 -33.37 14.04 8.14
C HIS A 38 -34.02 15.04 7.17
N LEU A 39 -33.24 16.00 6.67
CA LEU A 39 -33.71 16.96 5.67
C LEU A 39 -34.09 16.26 4.36
N ARG A 40 -33.27 15.28 3.91
CA ARG A 40 -33.54 14.47 2.73
C ARG A 40 -34.86 13.70 2.86
N ALA A 41 -35.07 13.02 3.98
CA ALA A 41 -36.32 12.31 4.26
C ALA A 41 -37.52 13.26 4.23
N PHE A 42 -37.41 14.47 4.80
CA PHE A 42 -38.43 15.50 4.74
C PHE A 42 -38.76 15.92 3.30
N PHE A 43 -37.75 16.07 2.44
CA PHE A 43 -37.97 16.42 1.02
C PHE A 43 -38.61 15.30 0.23
N GLN A 44 -38.23 14.02 0.47
CA GLN A 44 -38.89 12.86 -0.13
C GLN A 44 -40.36 12.75 0.25
N GLU A 45 -40.70 13.04 1.53
CA GLU A 45 -42.09 13.06 1.96
C GLU A 45 -42.89 14.20 1.26
N ARG A 46 -42.31 15.37 1.08
CA ARG A 46 -42.93 16.50 0.41
C ARG A 46 -43.11 16.29 -1.10
N GLU A 47 -42.18 15.61 -1.74
CA GLU A 47 -42.28 15.19 -3.15
C GLU A 47 -43.51 14.28 -3.31
N ARG A 48 -43.68 13.27 -2.46
CA ARG A 48 -44.84 12.37 -2.44
C ARG A 48 -46.19 13.11 -2.30
N HIS A 49 -46.18 14.32 -1.74
CA HIS A 49 -47.35 15.19 -1.62
C HIS A 49 -47.50 16.19 -2.77
N GLY A 50 -46.89 15.91 -3.93
CA GLY A 50 -47.13 16.62 -5.17
C GLY A 50 -46.27 17.87 -5.43
N ARG A 51 -45.13 18.01 -4.75
CA ARG A 51 -44.15 19.04 -5.10
C ARG A 51 -43.03 18.45 -5.92
N THR A 52 -42.63 19.14 -6.99
CA THR A 52 -41.57 18.69 -7.87
C THR A 52 -40.19 18.82 -7.21
N ALA A 53 -39.35 17.77 -7.33
CA ALA A 53 -37.98 17.81 -6.84
C ALA A 53 -37.12 18.76 -7.67
N MET A 54 -37.48 19.00 -8.93
CA MET A 54 -36.88 19.99 -9.81
C MET A 54 -36.94 21.41 -9.25
N GLU A 55 -38.13 21.86 -8.78
CA GLU A 55 -38.25 23.17 -8.16
C GLU A 55 -37.37 23.35 -6.93
N LEU A 56 -37.17 22.28 -6.16
CA LEU A 56 -36.25 22.26 -5.02
C LEU A 56 -34.80 22.40 -5.46
N TYR A 57 -34.41 21.65 -6.49
CA TYR A 57 -33.06 21.68 -7.01
C TYR A 57 -32.70 23.07 -7.57
N GLU A 58 -33.60 23.70 -8.30
CA GLU A 58 -33.43 25.08 -8.77
C GLU A 58 -33.36 26.08 -7.63
N LEU A 59 -34.23 25.94 -6.62
CA LEU A 59 -34.26 26.86 -5.46
C LEU A 59 -32.92 26.84 -4.70
N VAL A 60 -32.30 25.68 -4.54
CA VAL A 60 -31.03 25.54 -3.82
C VAL A 60 -29.85 26.16 -4.59
N GLN A 61 -29.91 26.19 -5.92
CA GLN A 61 -28.87 26.84 -6.73
C GLN A 61 -28.68 28.31 -6.41
N HIS A 62 -29.72 28.98 -5.91
CA HIS A 62 -29.70 30.39 -5.52
C HIS A 62 -29.25 30.66 -4.07
N ALA A 63 -28.83 29.61 -3.30
CA ALA A 63 -28.31 29.82 -1.95
C ALA A 63 -26.98 30.60 -1.99
N GLY A 64 -26.87 31.62 -1.11
CA GLY A 64 -25.82 32.63 -1.20
C GLY A 64 -24.38 32.12 -0.96
N ASN A 65 -24.21 31.17 -0.06
CA ASN A 65 -22.89 30.62 0.29
C ASN A 65 -22.55 29.35 -0.47
N VAL A 66 -21.36 29.29 -1.09
CA VAL A 66 -20.93 28.18 -1.96
C VAL A 66 -20.92 26.84 -1.22
N LEU A 67 -20.25 26.74 -0.08
CA LEU A 67 -20.10 25.46 0.62
C LEU A 67 -21.44 24.88 1.12
N PRO A 68 -22.27 25.60 1.88
CA PRO A 68 -23.61 25.14 2.22
C PRO A 68 -24.47 24.78 1.00
N ARG A 69 -24.40 25.59 -0.04
CA ARG A 69 -25.14 25.35 -1.30
C ARG A 69 -24.76 23.99 -1.91
N LEU A 70 -23.47 23.65 -1.96
CA LEU A 70 -23.01 22.39 -2.57
C LEU A 70 -23.47 21.17 -1.76
N TYR A 71 -23.48 21.25 -0.41
CA TYR A 71 -24.04 20.19 0.44
C TYR A 71 -25.55 20.03 0.20
N LEU A 72 -26.27 21.13 0.12
CA LEU A 72 -27.71 21.10 -0.14
C LEU A 72 -28.03 20.60 -1.55
N LEU A 73 -27.25 21.01 -2.56
CA LEU A 73 -27.41 20.50 -3.93
C LEU A 73 -27.17 19.00 -4.01
N THR A 74 -26.19 18.49 -3.28
CA THR A 74 -25.96 17.03 -3.18
C THR A 74 -27.17 16.34 -2.55
N CYS A 75 -27.68 16.86 -1.42
CA CYS A 75 -28.83 16.31 -0.73
C CYS A 75 -30.09 16.28 -1.61
N VAL A 76 -30.41 17.42 -2.26
CA VAL A 76 -31.61 17.56 -3.10
C VAL A 76 -31.43 16.85 -4.44
N GLY A 77 -30.22 16.82 -5.00
CA GLY A 77 -29.91 16.08 -6.21
C GLY A 77 -30.20 14.58 -6.10
N VAL A 78 -29.95 14.00 -4.92
CA VAL A 78 -30.36 12.60 -4.64
C VAL A 78 -31.88 12.46 -4.72
N VAL A 79 -32.63 13.34 -4.08
CA VAL A 79 -34.13 13.29 -4.12
C VAL A 79 -34.62 13.49 -5.55
N TYR A 80 -33.98 14.36 -6.33
CA TYR A 80 -34.34 14.63 -7.74
C TYR A 80 -34.14 13.41 -8.66
N VAL A 81 -33.09 12.62 -8.42
CA VAL A 81 -32.88 11.35 -9.15
C VAL A 81 -33.83 10.27 -8.65
N GLU A 82 -34.02 10.12 -7.34
CA GLU A 82 -34.93 9.12 -6.73
C GLU A 82 -36.39 9.33 -7.13
N SER A 83 -36.80 10.59 -7.36
CA SER A 83 -38.15 10.94 -7.88
C SER A 83 -38.34 10.60 -9.37
N ARG A 84 -37.26 10.18 -10.06
CA ARG A 84 -37.22 9.92 -11.51
C ARG A 84 -37.50 11.15 -12.40
N GLU A 85 -37.45 12.36 -11.83
CA GLU A 85 -37.54 13.60 -12.57
C GLU A 85 -36.19 13.94 -13.28
N GLY A 86 -35.08 13.58 -12.65
CA GLY A 86 -33.73 13.79 -13.15
C GLY A 86 -33.02 12.49 -13.52
N LYS A 87 -32.19 12.54 -14.58
CA LYS A 87 -31.30 11.44 -14.95
C LYS A 87 -30.08 11.42 -14.04
N ALA A 88 -29.76 10.26 -13.46
CA ALA A 88 -28.61 10.09 -12.55
C ALA A 88 -27.30 10.59 -13.17
N ARG A 89 -27.01 10.21 -14.43
CA ARG A 89 -25.83 10.64 -15.17
C ARG A 89 -25.65 12.15 -15.17
N ASP A 90 -26.69 12.88 -15.53
CA ASP A 90 -26.62 14.34 -15.71
C ASP A 90 -26.45 15.05 -14.37
N VAL A 91 -27.22 14.64 -13.35
CA VAL A 91 -27.13 15.19 -11.99
C VAL A 91 -25.77 14.90 -11.35
N LEU A 92 -25.25 13.68 -11.47
CA LEU A 92 -23.96 13.30 -10.90
C LEU A 92 -22.81 14.06 -11.55
N ARG A 93 -22.87 14.25 -12.89
CA ARG A 93 -21.88 15.06 -13.63
C ARG A 93 -21.87 16.49 -13.15
N ASP A 94 -23.05 17.12 -13.02
CA ASP A 94 -23.18 18.49 -12.56
C ASP A 94 -22.67 18.66 -11.12
N LEU A 95 -22.99 17.73 -10.22
CA LEU A 95 -22.55 17.79 -8.83
C LEU A 95 -21.02 17.67 -8.69
N VAL A 96 -20.36 16.79 -9.46
CA VAL A 96 -18.89 16.67 -9.48
C VAL A 96 -18.23 17.95 -9.99
N GLU A 97 -18.77 18.55 -11.04
CA GLU A 97 -18.25 19.79 -11.60
C GLU A 97 -18.46 20.97 -10.64
N MET A 98 -19.65 21.13 -10.09
CA MET A 98 -19.94 22.19 -9.10
C MET A 98 -19.09 22.05 -7.84
N ALA A 99 -18.78 20.82 -7.38
CA ALA A 99 -17.94 20.58 -6.22
C ALA A 99 -16.50 21.09 -6.39
N LYS A 100 -16.04 21.39 -7.64
CA LYS A 100 -14.76 22.08 -7.88
C LYS A 100 -14.73 23.50 -7.31
N GLY A 101 -15.88 24.10 -7.04
CA GLY A 101 -16.00 25.39 -6.38
C GLY A 101 -15.53 25.40 -4.92
N ALA A 102 -15.43 24.24 -4.25
CA ALA A 102 -14.89 24.11 -2.90
C ALA A 102 -13.36 23.97 -2.94
N GLN A 103 -12.67 25.11 -3.00
CA GLN A 103 -11.21 25.14 -3.22
C GLN A 103 -10.37 24.85 -1.97
N HIS A 104 -10.91 25.06 -0.77
CA HIS A 104 -10.19 24.75 0.47
C HIS A 104 -10.00 23.23 0.60
N PRO A 105 -8.76 22.71 0.78
CA PRO A 105 -8.50 21.28 0.69
C PRO A 105 -9.35 20.42 1.62
N VAL A 106 -9.44 20.76 2.91
CA VAL A 106 -10.22 19.99 3.90
C VAL A 106 -11.72 20.07 3.57
N HIS A 107 -12.24 21.27 3.33
CA HIS A 107 -13.67 21.45 3.02
C HIS A 107 -14.05 20.70 1.72
N GLY A 108 -13.20 20.78 0.70
CA GLY A 108 -13.41 20.08 -0.58
C GLY A 108 -13.36 18.57 -0.44
N LEU A 109 -12.41 18.04 0.36
CA LEU A 109 -12.31 16.60 0.62
C LEU A 109 -13.58 16.05 1.28
N PHE A 110 -14.07 16.71 2.35
CA PHE A 110 -15.26 16.26 3.07
C PHE A 110 -16.55 16.44 2.24
N LEU A 111 -16.67 17.52 1.48
CA LEU A 111 -17.78 17.69 0.54
C LEU A 111 -17.83 16.57 -0.49
N ARG A 112 -16.68 16.22 -1.09
CA ARG A 112 -16.60 15.15 -2.09
C ARG A 112 -16.79 13.76 -1.48
N ALA A 113 -16.38 13.56 -0.22
CA ALA A 113 -16.69 12.34 0.52
C ALA A 113 -18.21 12.20 0.76
N TYR A 114 -18.88 13.29 1.11
CA TYR A 114 -20.34 13.33 1.23
C TYR A 114 -21.02 13.06 -0.10
N LEU A 115 -20.54 13.69 -1.19
CA LEU A 115 -21.05 13.45 -2.52
C LEU A 115 -20.92 11.98 -2.93
N ALA A 116 -19.75 11.35 -2.71
CA ALA A 116 -19.54 9.95 -3.00
C ALA A 116 -20.45 9.01 -2.18
N GLN A 117 -20.64 9.34 -0.89
CA GLN A 117 -21.55 8.59 -0.01
C GLN A 117 -22.99 8.67 -0.50
N MET A 118 -23.45 9.85 -0.85
CA MET A 118 -24.81 10.07 -1.32
C MET A 118 -25.04 9.47 -2.70
N ALA A 119 -24.07 9.59 -3.58
CA ALA A 119 -24.12 9.06 -4.95
C ALA A 119 -24.12 7.54 -4.99
N LYS A 120 -23.59 6.83 -3.99
CA LYS A 120 -23.45 5.37 -4.00
C LYS A 120 -24.74 4.62 -4.40
N ARG A 121 -25.91 5.13 -4.03
CA ARG A 121 -27.21 4.55 -4.37
C ARG A 121 -27.75 4.98 -5.74
N LEU A 122 -27.12 6.00 -6.31
CA LEU A 122 -27.55 6.60 -7.58
C LEU A 122 -26.64 6.24 -8.75
N LEU A 123 -25.60 5.45 -8.50
CA LEU A 123 -24.71 5.00 -9.56
C LEU A 123 -25.47 4.01 -10.46
N PRO A 124 -25.62 4.28 -11.77
CA PRO A 124 -26.05 3.29 -12.72
C PRO A 124 -25.09 2.10 -12.69
N ASP A 125 -25.64 0.89 -12.58
CA ASP A 125 -24.87 -0.34 -12.54
C ASP A 125 -25.55 -1.40 -13.39
N ARG A 126 -24.84 -2.46 -13.79
CA ARG A 126 -25.35 -3.48 -14.69
C ARG A 126 -26.64 -4.09 -14.15
N GLY A 127 -27.73 -3.95 -14.91
CA GLY A 127 -29.01 -4.53 -14.58
C GLY A 127 -29.82 -3.83 -13.48
N ASN A 128 -29.31 -2.73 -12.90
CA ASN A 128 -30.07 -1.98 -11.90
C ASN A 128 -31.22 -1.17 -12.53
N GLU A 129 -32.14 -0.66 -11.71
CA GLU A 129 -33.29 0.10 -12.18
C GLU A 129 -32.92 1.43 -12.85
N LEU A 130 -31.80 2.05 -12.46
CA LEU A 130 -31.34 3.31 -13.02
C LEU A 130 -30.89 3.13 -14.47
N GLU A 131 -30.13 2.06 -14.75
CA GLU A 131 -29.73 1.71 -16.12
C GLU A 131 -30.97 1.43 -17.00
N LYS A 132 -31.90 0.57 -16.51
CA LYS A 132 -33.12 0.20 -17.23
C LYS A 132 -34.01 1.41 -17.57
N ASN A 133 -34.03 2.40 -16.70
CA ASN A 133 -34.82 3.63 -16.90
C ASN A 133 -34.08 4.71 -17.69
N GLY A 134 -32.90 4.43 -18.28
CA GLY A 134 -32.12 5.38 -19.05
C GLY A 134 -31.47 6.48 -18.20
N GLY A 135 -31.24 6.22 -16.92
CA GLY A 135 -30.58 7.12 -15.99
C GLY A 135 -29.07 7.26 -16.20
N GLY A 136 -28.46 6.33 -16.93
CA GLY A 136 -27.03 6.31 -17.26
C GLY A 136 -26.53 4.88 -17.44
N THR A 137 -25.22 4.72 -17.67
CA THR A 137 -24.54 3.45 -17.87
C THR A 137 -23.47 3.21 -16.79
N VAL A 138 -22.86 2.04 -16.78
CA VAL A 138 -21.71 1.73 -15.88
C VAL A 138 -20.53 2.65 -16.15
N GLU A 139 -20.29 3.01 -17.42
CA GLU A 139 -19.25 3.96 -17.80
C GLU A 139 -19.47 5.34 -17.19
N ASP A 140 -20.74 5.80 -17.08
CA ASP A 140 -21.07 7.05 -16.40
C ASP A 140 -20.73 6.99 -14.90
N SER A 141 -20.93 5.83 -14.25
CA SER A 141 -20.56 5.59 -12.86
C SER A 141 -19.06 5.57 -12.64
N ILE A 142 -18.33 4.93 -13.56
CA ILE A 142 -16.86 4.91 -13.57
C ILE A 142 -16.34 6.34 -13.74
N GLU A 143 -16.87 7.08 -14.71
CA GLU A 143 -16.46 8.46 -14.99
C GLU A 143 -16.69 9.38 -13.77
N PHE A 144 -17.87 9.30 -13.14
CA PHE A 144 -18.17 10.02 -11.90
C PHE A 144 -17.16 9.70 -10.80
N THR A 145 -16.92 8.41 -10.54
CA THR A 145 -16.09 8.00 -9.41
C THR A 145 -14.61 8.34 -9.65
N LEU A 146 -14.11 8.17 -10.88
CA LEU A 146 -12.74 8.53 -11.24
C LEU A 146 -12.51 10.04 -11.23
N ASN A 147 -13.47 10.85 -11.68
CA ASN A 147 -13.38 12.30 -11.59
C ASN A 147 -13.39 12.76 -10.12
N ASN A 148 -14.26 12.18 -9.29
CA ASN A 148 -14.28 12.49 -7.87
C ASN A 148 -12.97 12.09 -7.17
N PHE A 149 -12.44 10.90 -7.45
CA PHE A 149 -11.14 10.42 -6.96
C PHE A 149 -10.00 11.36 -7.36
N THR A 150 -9.94 11.73 -8.65
CA THR A 150 -8.90 12.63 -9.19
C THR A 150 -8.88 13.96 -8.45
N GLU A 151 -10.04 14.58 -8.27
CA GLU A 151 -10.13 15.87 -7.58
C GLU A 151 -9.86 15.74 -6.07
N MET A 152 -10.28 14.66 -5.43
CA MET A 152 -9.95 14.38 -4.04
C MET A 152 -8.45 14.18 -3.85
N ASN A 153 -7.78 13.46 -4.74
CA ASN A 153 -6.33 13.28 -4.69
C ASN A 153 -5.60 14.62 -4.85
N LYS A 154 -6.01 15.46 -5.79
CA LYS A 154 -5.45 16.82 -5.97
C LYS A 154 -5.58 17.67 -4.70
N LEU A 155 -6.75 17.63 -4.04
CA LEU A 155 -6.99 18.38 -2.80
C LEU A 155 -6.12 17.83 -1.66
N TRP A 156 -6.01 16.51 -1.54
CA TRP A 156 -5.21 15.85 -0.51
C TRP A 156 -3.72 16.16 -0.65
N VAL A 157 -3.18 16.11 -1.86
CA VAL A 157 -1.78 16.51 -2.14
C VAL A 157 -1.58 18.01 -1.87
N ARG A 158 -2.57 18.86 -2.20
CA ARG A 158 -2.50 20.30 -1.95
C ARG A 158 -2.38 20.66 -0.47
N MET A 159 -2.89 19.82 0.45
CA MET A 159 -2.76 20.04 1.89
C MET A 159 -1.31 20.18 2.34
N GLN A 160 -0.36 19.49 1.69
CA GLN A 160 1.07 19.63 1.99
C GLN A 160 1.58 21.05 1.73
N ARG A 161 1.07 21.71 0.69
CA ARG A 161 1.51 23.04 0.23
C ARG A 161 0.75 24.20 0.87
N HIS A 162 -0.33 23.90 1.62
CA HIS A 162 -1.19 24.94 2.19
C HIS A 162 -0.51 25.58 3.40
N GLY A 163 -0.12 26.86 3.28
CA GLY A 163 0.46 27.63 4.39
C GLY A 163 1.73 28.41 4.08
N GLY A 164 2.02 28.69 2.81
CA GLY A 164 3.10 29.60 2.38
C GLY A 164 4.48 28.95 2.30
N ALA A 165 5.25 29.39 1.32
CA ALA A 165 6.55 28.82 0.95
C ALA A 165 7.73 29.20 1.88
N GLN A 166 7.49 29.90 2.99
CA GLN A 166 8.55 30.40 3.86
C GLN A 166 8.63 29.57 5.15
N GLN A 167 9.77 28.89 5.32
CA GLN A 167 10.30 28.30 6.56
C GLN A 167 9.25 27.66 7.51
N VAL A 168 8.57 26.63 7.01
CA VAL A 168 7.74 25.78 7.88
C VAL A 168 8.68 24.99 8.78
N SER A 169 8.51 25.10 10.11
CA SER A 169 9.30 24.33 11.08
C SER A 169 9.10 22.82 10.83
N GLN A 170 10.09 22.01 11.21
CA GLN A 170 9.99 20.54 11.08
C GLN A 170 8.75 20.00 11.80
N MET A 171 8.46 20.49 12.99
CA MET A 171 7.26 20.13 13.79
C MET A 171 5.96 20.40 13.04
N GLU A 172 5.88 21.49 12.29
CA GLU A 172 4.69 21.82 11.50
C GLU A 172 4.55 20.91 10.27
N ARG A 173 5.67 20.48 9.66
CA ARG A 173 5.66 19.48 8.57
C ARG A 173 5.15 18.12 9.06
N GLU A 174 5.67 17.64 10.18
CA GLU A 174 5.26 16.39 10.81
C GLU A 174 3.77 16.42 11.22
N ARG A 175 3.30 17.56 11.75
CA ARG A 175 1.87 17.75 12.05
C ARG A 175 1.01 17.62 10.79
N ARG A 176 1.37 18.31 9.71
CA ARG A 176 0.62 18.26 8.45
C ARG A 176 0.64 16.86 7.82
N GLU A 177 1.75 16.18 7.90
CA GLU A 177 1.86 14.82 7.42
C GLU A 177 0.93 13.88 8.21
N LYS A 178 0.91 13.99 9.52
CA LYS A 178 -0.03 13.27 10.39
C LYS A 178 -1.49 13.59 10.06
N GLU A 179 -1.83 14.86 9.90
CA GLU A 179 -3.18 15.28 9.48
C GLU A 179 -3.58 14.72 8.12
N ARG A 180 -2.63 14.63 7.18
CA ARG A 180 -2.87 14.00 5.87
C ARG A 180 -3.08 12.49 5.98
N LEU A 181 -2.29 11.81 6.81
CA LEU A 181 -2.45 10.38 7.06
C LEU A 181 -3.83 10.05 7.67
N GLU A 182 -4.35 10.90 8.56
CA GLU A 182 -5.69 10.76 9.12
C GLU A 182 -6.81 10.83 8.05
N LEU A 183 -6.58 11.53 6.94
CA LEU A 183 -7.57 11.72 5.87
C LEU A 183 -7.40 10.75 4.68
N ARG A 184 -6.38 9.91 4.67
CA ARG A 184 -6.06 9.03 3.54
C ARG A 184 -7.22 8.11 3.14
N ASP A 185 -7.91 7.55 4.14
CA ASP A 185 -8.98 6.57 3.92
C ASP A 185 -10.21 7.20 3.23
N ILE A 186 -10.40 8.51 3.39
CA ILE A 186 -11.47 9.24 2.69
C ILE A 186 -11.23 9.24 1.18
N VAL A 187 -9.97 9.36 0.76
CA VAL A 187 -9.59 9.31 -0.67
C VAL A 187 -9.65 7.87 -1.19
N GLY A 188 -9.10 6.91 -0.44
CA GLY A 188 -9.06 5.50 -0.82
C GLY A 188 -10.43 4.85 -1.00
N LYS A 189 -11.46 5.29 -0.27
CA LYS A 189 -12.84 4.80 -0.41
C LYS A 189 -13.41 4.86 -1.82
N ASN A 190 -12.95 5.79 -2.67
CA ASN A 190 -13.40 5.84 -4.06
C ASN A 190 -12.98 4.58 -4.85
N LEU A 191 -11.79 4.04 -4.57
CA LEU A 191 -11.32 2.79 -5.19
C LEU A 191 -12.20 1.60 -4.78
N THR A 192 -12.62 1.56 -3.51
CA THR A 192 -13.57 0.56 -3.02
C THR A 192 -14.94 0.68 -3.68
N VAL A 193 -15.42 1.91 -3.94
CA VAL A 193 -16.69 2.11 -4.68
C VAL A 193 -16.58 1.56 -6.09
N LEU A 194 -15.48 1.84 -6.79
CA LEU A 194 -15.24 1.30 -8.14
C LEU A 194 -15.21 -0.23 -8.17
N SER A 195 -14.57 -0.86 -7.19
CA SER A 195 -14.48 -2.32 -7.12
C SER A 195 -15.81 -3.01 -6.77
N GLN A 196 -16.79 -2.26 -6.27
CA GLN A 196 -18.14 -2.75 -5.92
C GLN A 196 -19.17 -2.59 -7.04
N LEU A 197 -18.80 -1.97 -8.17
CA LEU A 197 -19.69 -1.87 -9.34
C LEU A 197 -19.72 -3.22 -10.08
N GLU A 198 -20.89 -3.83 -10.17
CA GLU A 198 -21.08 -5.15 -10.80
C GLU A 198 -20.84 -5.15 -12.31
N GLY A 199 -20.95 -4.00 -12.94
CA GLY A 199 -20.72 -3.84 -14.37
C GLY A 199 -19.25 -3.72 -14.78
N VAL A 200 -18.33 -3.55 -13.83
CA VAL A 200 -16.90 -3.45 -14.13
C VAL A 200 -16.33 -4.84 -14.26
N ASP A 201 -16.15 -5.32 -15.47
CA ASP A 201 -15.45 -6.56 -15.76
C ASP A 201 -13.93 -6.37 -15.90
N ILE A 202 -13.20 -7.49 -16.06
CA ILE A 202 -11.73 -7.47 -16.14
C ILE A 202 -11.23 -6.67 -17.33
N GLU A 203 -11.92 -6.74 -18.47
CA GLU A 203 -11.55 -6.03 -19.69
C GLU A 203 -11.72 -4.52 -19.52
N MET A 204 -12.88 -4.08 -19.03
CA MET A 204 -13.14 -2.68 -18.71
C MET A 204 -12.19 -2.13 -17.65
N TYR A 205 -11.87 -2.95 -16.63
CA TYR A 205 -10.87 -2.59 -15.64
C TYR A 205 -9.49 -2.35 -16.27
N ALA A 206 -9.02 -3.29 -17.08
CA ALA A 206 -7.71 -3.23 -17.70
C ALA A 206 -7.58 -2.07 -18.70
N GLU A 207 -8.62 -1.81 -19.50
CA GLU A 207 -8.55 -0.81 -20.58
C GLU A 207 -8.90 0.60 -20.14
N SER A 208 -9.83 0.75 -19.19
CA SER A 208 -10.39 2.07 -18.84
C SER A 208 -10.09 2.49 -17.40
N VAL A 209 -10.31 1.63 -16.40
CA VAL A 209 -10.26 2.02 -14.99
C VAL A 209 -8.83 2.10 -14.48
N LEU A 210 -8.06 1.02 -14.62
CA LEU A 210 -6.70 0.92 -14.09
C LEU A 210 -5.74 1.96 -14.67
N PRO A 211 -5.67 2.18 -16.00
CA PRO A 211 -4.74 3.16 -16.56
C PRO A 211 -4.97 4.58 -16.01
N ARG A 212 -6.24 4.98 -15.86
CA ARG A 212 -6.60 6.31 -15.33
C ARG A 212 -6.24 6.46 -13.85
N ILE A 213 -6.42 5.40 -13.04
CA ILE A 213 -6.00 5.41 -11.63
C ILE A 213 -4.49 5.49 -11.53
N LEU A 214 -3.75 4.65 -12.26
CA LEU A 214 -2.30 4.63 -12.25
C LEU A 214 -1.70 5.95 -12.71
N GLU A 215 -2.25 6.56 -13.77
CA GLU A 215 -1.85 7.88 -14.24
C GLU A 215 -1.99 8.94 -13.14
N GLN A 216 -3.10 8.95 -12.40
CA GLN A 216 -3.31 9.89 -11.30
C GLN A 216 -2.33 9.66 -10.14
N ILE A 217 -2.03 8.39 -9.81
CA ILE A 217 -1.08 8.05 -8.77
C ILE A 217 0.34 8.46 -9.15
N VAL A 218 0.78 8.14 -10.37
CA VAL A 218 2.13 8.48 -10.85
C VAL A 218 2.29 10.00 -10.96
N ASN A 219 1.30 10.70 -11.53
CA ASN A 219 1.39 12.14 -11.77
C ASN A 219 1.29 12.99 -10.50
N CYS A 220 0.74 12.49 -9.39
CA CYS A 220 0.63 13.28 -8.16
C CYS A 220 1.99 13.57 -7.51
N ARG A 221 3.01 12.74 -7.73
CA ARG A 221 4.41 12.87 -7.26
C ARG A 221 4.51 13.28 -5.79
N ASP A 222 3.79 12.58 -4.94
CA ASP A 222 3.70 12.86 -3.52
C ASP A 222 4.12 11.64 -2.69
N ASP A 223 5.01 11.85 -1.71
CA ASP A 223 5.64 10.78 -0.92
C ASP A 223 4.66 10.01 -0.01
N VAL A 224 3.55 10.64 0.36
CA VAL A 224 2.50 10.03 1.20
C VAL A 224 1.39 9.41 0.35
N ALA A 225 1.02 10.09 -0.74
CA ALA A 225 -0.12 9.67 -1.56
C ALA A 225 0.22 8.45 -2.43
N GLN A 226 1.37 8.42 -3.07
CA GLN A 226 1.74 7.34 -3.98
C GLN A 226 1.74 5.95 -3.31
N PRO A 227 2.48 5.74 -2.19
CA PRO A 227 2.50 4.42 -1.57
C PRO A 227 1.14 4.00 -1.04
N TYR A 228 0.41 4.92 -0.40
CA TYR A 228 -0.91 4.62 0.12
C TYR A 228 -1.90 4.23 -0.98
N LEU A 229 -1.97 4.99 -2.08
CA LEU A 229 -2.92 4.72 -3.15
C LEU A 229 -2.60 3.45 -3.92
N MET A 230 -1.31 3.12 -4.11
CA MET A 230 -0.90 1.85 -4.71
C MET A 230 -1.33 0.66 -3.85
N LEU A 231 -1.12 0.74 -2.53
CA LEU A 231 -1.56 -0.29 -1.58
C LEU A 231 -3.09 -0.40 -1.52
N ALA A 232 -3.79 0.73 -1.49
CA ALA A 232 -5.25 0.76 -1.51
C ALA A 232 -5.81 0.14 -2.80
N LEU A 233 -5.17 0.41 -3.95
CA LEU A 233 -5.53 -0.18 -5.24
C LEU A 233 -5.35 -1.70 -5.23
N ALA A 234 -4.21 -2.20 -4.73
CA ALA A 234 -3.93 -3.63 -4.61
C ALA A 234 -4.94 -4.36 -3.71
N GLN A 235 -5.49 -3.67 -2.71
CA GLN A 235 -6.46 -4.25 -1.78
C GLN A 235 -7.91 -4.12 -2.24
N ALA A 236 -8.25 -3.10 -3.04
CA ALA A 236 -9.63 -2.80 -3.42
C ALA A 236 -10.21 -3.80 -4.41
N PHE A 237 -9.44 -4.23 -5.40
CA PHE A 237 -9.93 -5.09 -6.48
C PHE A 237 -9.65 -6.59 -6.22
N PRO A 238 -10.44 -7.50 -6.80
CA PRO A 238 -10.23 -8.94 -6.70
C PRO A 238 -8.87 -9.38 -7.27
N SER A 239 -8.36 -10.52 -6.78
CA SER A 239 -7.04 -11.06 -7.15
C SER A 239 -6.90 -11.36 -8.65
N GLU A 240 -8.00 -11.78 -9.30
CA GLU A 240 -8.06 -12.07 -10.75
C GLU A 240 -7.79 -10.82 -11.61
N TYR A 241 -8.27 -9.63 -11.17
CA TYR A 241 -8.01 -8.36 -11.85
C TYR A 241 -6.53 -8.01 -11.81
N HIS A 242 -5.89 -8.22 -10.66
CA HIS A 242 -4.45 -8.00 -10.51
C HIS A 242 -3.61 -9.01 -11.28
N LEU A 243 -4.08 -10.26 -11.38
CA LEU A 243 -3.43 -11.26 -12.22
C LEU A 243 -3.48 -10.85 -13.70
N ALA A 244 -4.63 -10.34 -14.16
CA ALA A 244 -4.80 -9.88 -15.53
C ALA A 244 -3.90 -8.69 -15.88
N THR A 245 -3.66 -7.79 -14.95
CA THR A 245 -3.00 -6.49 -15.15
C THR A 245 -1.69 -6.34 -14.38
N CYS A 246 -1.07 -7.46 -13.99
CA CYS A 246 0.16 -7.47 -13.18
C CYS A 246 1.30 -6.65 -13.82
N SER A 247 1.48 -6.74 -15.13
CA SER A 247 2.52 -6.04 -15.87
C SER A 247 2.34 -4.53 -15.84
N GLU A 248 1.11 -4.06 -16.05
CA GLU A 248 0.72 -2.64 -16.07
C GLU A 248 0.86 -2.03 -14.67
N PHE A 249 0.38 -2.74 -13.65
CA PHE A 249 0.51 -2.32 -12.25
C PHE A 249 1.99 -2.14 -11.86
N LEU A 250 2.83 -3.14 -12.11
CA LEU A 250 4.26 -3.08 -11.79
C LEU A 250 5.02 -2.08 -12.65
N SER A 251 4.57 -1.81 -13.89
CA SER A 251 5.12 -0.75 -14.73
C SER A 251 4.92 0.63 -14.10
N ALA A 252 3.75 0.86 -13.51
CA ALA A 252 3.48 2.10 -12.78
C ALA A 252 4.35 2.24 -11.54
N VAL A 253 4.65 1.13 -10.82
CA VAL A 253 5.58 1.16 -9.67
C VAL A 253 6.97 1.66 -10.08
N CYS A 254 7.47 1.28 -11.27
CA CYS A 254 8.73 1.82 -11.80
C CYS A 254 8.73 3.34 -11.98
N SER A 255 7.57 3.92 -12.22
CA SER A 255 7.39 5.36 -12.48
C SER A 255 7.10 6.20 -11.23
N LEU A 256 7.06 5.59 -10.06
CA LEU A 256 6.86 6.30 -8.78
C LEU A 256 8.10 7.11 -8.40
N LYS A 257 7.95 7.97 -7.38
CA LYS A 257 9.10 8.70 -6.82
C LYS A 257 10.13 7.74 -6.22
N PRO A 258 11.43 8.06 -6.32
CA PRO A 258 12.50 7.26 -5.72
C PRO A 258 12.39 7.04 -4.22
N THR A 259 11.72 7.95 -3.51
CA THR A 259 11.49 7.90 -2.07
C THR A 259 10.42 6.90 -1.63
N VAL A 260 9.62 6.38 -2.58
CA VAL A 260 8.55 5.42 -2.29
C VAL A 260 9.15 4.04 -2.06
N GLN A 261 8.76 3.38 -0.97
CA GLN A 261 9.16 2.00 -0.67
C GLN A 261 8.42 1.02 -1.58
N SER A 262 9.04 0.69 -2.71
CA SER A 262 8.49 -0.24 -3.70
C SER A 262 8.38 -1.67 -3.18
N SER A 263 9.27 -2.09 -2.25
CA SER A 263 9.25 -3.41 -1.62
C SER A 263 7.92 -3.74 -0.95
N VAL A 264 7.31 -2.77 -0.26
CA VAL A 264 6.02 -2.94 0.41
C VAL A 264 4.90 -3.16 -0.62
N ILE A 265 4.96 -2.45 -1.76
CA ILE A 265 3.98 -2.59 -2.85
C ILE A 265 4.14 -3.98 -3.52
N PHE A 266 5.39 -4.40 -3.77
CA PHE A 266 5.68 -5.74 -4.31
C PHE A 266 5.17 -6.84 -3.37
N ALA A 267 5.41 -6.73 -2.07
CA ALA A 267 4.94 -7.69 -1.07
C ALA A 267 3.41 -7.75 -1.03
N SER A 268 2.73 -6.59 -1.02
CA SER A 268 1.26 -6.54 -0.99
C SER A 268 0.63 -7.17 -2.26
N LEU A 269 1.18 -6.87 -3.44
CA LEU A 269 0.71 -7.48 -4.69
C LEU A 269 0.98 -8.99 -4.72
N SER A 270 2.16 -9.42 -4.26
CA SER A 270 2.54 -10.85 -4.15
C SER A 270 1.59 -11.61 -3.25
N GLU A 271 1.24 -11.04 -2.10
CA GLU A 271 0.29 -11.63 -1.17
C GLU A 271 -1.10 -11.76 -1.80
N ARG A 272 -1.55 -10.72 -2.49
CA ARG A 272 -2.83 -10.73 -3.19
C ARG A 272 -2.91 -11.78 -4.30
N LEU A 273 -1.85 -11.89 -5.11
CA LEU A 273 -1.77 -12.91 -6.14
C LEU A 273 -1.63 -14.33 -5.57
N SER A 274 -1.00 -14.50 -4.41
CA SER A 274 -0.94 -15.79 -3.71
C SER A 274 -2.33 -16.22 -3.25
N ALA A 275 -3.13 -15.30 -2.72
CA ALA A 275 -4.49 -15.57 -2.27
C ALA A 275 -5.40 -16.06 -3.41
N TYR A 276 -5.14 -15.66 -4.66
CA TYR A 276 -5.95 -16.04 -5.83
C TYR A 276 -6.15 -17.55 -5.98
N LEU A 277 -5.10 -18.34 -5.73
CA LEU A 277 -5.19 -19.80 -5.79
C LEU A 277 -5.84 -20.41 -4.54
N ASP A 278 -5.69 -19.76 -3.39
CA ASP A 278 -6.26 -20.23 -2.13
C ASP A 278 -7.76 -19.92 -2.01
N GLU A 279 -8.26 -18.91 -2.73
CA GLU A 279 -9.66 -18.52 -2.82
C GLU A 279 -10.52 -19.50 -3.66
N ALA A 280 -9.91 -20.49 -4.33
CA ALA A 280 -10.64 -21.47 -5.12
C ALA A 280 -11.46 -22.40 -4.24
N GLU A 281 -12.78 -22.49 -4.50
CA GLU A 281 -13.73 -23.30 -3.73
C GLU A 281 -13.66 -24.80 -4.07
N SER A 282 -13.22 -25.14 -5.29
CA SER A 282 -13.12 -26.53 -5.77
C SER A 282 -11.72 -26.86 -6.30
N ALA A 283 -11.40 -28.17 -6.33
CA ALA A 283 -10.15 -28.66 -6.91
C ALA A 283 -10.06 -28.41 -8.43
N GLU A 284 -11.18 -28.44 -9.13
CA GLU A 284 -11.27 -28.19 -10.56
C GLU A 284 -11.00 -26.70 -10.84
N GLU A 285 -11.64 -25.82 -10.08
CA GLU A 285 -11.42 -24.38 -10.17
C GLU A 285 -9.97 -24.02 -9.86
N ARG A 286 -9.37 -24.59 -8.81
CA ARG A 286 -7.95 -24.40 -8.48
C ARG A 286 -7.04 -24.83 -9.64
N SER A 287 -7.36 -25.92 -10.33
CA SER A 287 -6.59 -26.37 -11.47
C SER A 287 -6.71 -25.40 -12.65
N MET A 288 -7.88 -24.87 -12.93
CA MET A 288 -8.09 -23.85 -13.97
C MET A 288 -7.36 -22.55 -13.64
N ARG A 289 -7.51 -22.04 -12.42
CA ARG A 289 -6.80 -20.85 -11.93
C ARG A 289 -5.29 -21.03 -12.00
N ARG A 290 -4.79 -22.25 -11.73
CA ARG A 290 -3.37 -22.57 -11.84
C ARG A 290 -2.86 -22.47 -13.27
N ILE A 291 -3.59 -23.00 -14.24
CA ILE A 291 -3.22 -22.91 -15.66
C ILE A 291 -3.16 -21.44 -16.11
N GLU A 292 -4.11 -20.62 -15.70
CA GLU A 292 -4.13 -19.21 -16.02
C GLU A 292 -2.95 -18.47 -15.37
N PHE A 293 -2.65 -18.77 -14.11
CA PHE A 293 -1.53 -18.21 -13.36
C PHE A 293 -0.18 -18.55 -14.02
N ASP A 294 0.01 -19.83 -14.39
CA ASP A 294 1.24 -20.30 -15.03
C ASP A 294 1.43 -19.69 -16.44
N LYS A 295 0.33 -19.49 -17.17
CA LYS A 295 0.38 -18.83 -18.50
C LYS A 295 0.92 -17.40 -18.43
N ARG A 296 0.68 -16.68 -17.33
CA ARG A 296 1.09 -15.27 -17.17
C ARG A 296 2.51 -15.12 -16.63
N ASP A 297 3.10 -16.18 -16.06
CA ASP A 297 4.45 -16.20 -15.47
C ASP A 297 4.77 -14.94 -14.65
N CYS A 298 3.93 -14.70 -13.65
CA CYS A 298 4.02 -13.50 -12.80
C CYS A 298 5.40 -13.34 -12.15
N VAL A 299 6.08 -14.45 -11.76
CA VAL A 299 7.41 -14.39 -11.16
C VAL A 299 8.40 -13.72 -12.10
N LYS A 300 8.37 -14.07 -13.38
CA LYS A 300 9.23 -13.46 -14.41
C LYS A 300 8.89 -11.98 -14.63
N VAL A 301 7.61 -11.62 -14.60
CA VAL A 301 7.17 -10.20 -14.69
C VAL A 301 7.73 -9.41 -13.50
N PHE A 302 7.60 -9.94 -12.28
CA PHE A 302 8.14 -9.32 -11.06
C PHE A 302 9.66 -9.14 -11.16
N LEU A 303 10.41 -10.16 -11.58
CA LEU A 303 11.87 -10.09 -11.73
C LEU A 303 12.30 -9.03 -12.73
N ASN A 304 11.66 -8.99 -13.91
CA ASN A 304 11.97 -7.99 -14.92
C ASN A 304 11.73 -6.57 -14.43
N ARG A 305 10.62 -6.35 -13.71
CA ARG A 305 10.30 -5.02 -13.18
C ARG A 305 11.19 -4.64 -12.00
N ALA A 306 11.53 -5.56 -11.11
CA ALA A 306 12.49 -5.33 -10.05
C ALA A 306 13.88 -4.92 -10.61
N GLN A 307 14.31 -5.55 -11.69
CA GLN A 307 15.55 -5.20 -12.35
C GLN A 307 15.48 -3.79 -12.99
N MET A 308 14.39 -3.44 -13.63
CA MET A 308 14.18 -2.10 -14.19
C MET A 308 14.21 -1.02 -13.11
N ILE A 309 13.50 -1.22 -11.99
CA ILE A 309 13.51 -0.27 -10.87
C ILE A 309 14.93 -0.07 -10.34
N ALA A 310 15.69 -1.14 -10.15
CA ALA A 310 17.08 -1.05 -9.67
C ALA A 310 18.00 -0.27 -10.62
N ILE A 311 17.74 -0.32 -11.94
CA ILE A 311 18.50 0.44 -12.95
C ILE A 311 18.08 1.91 -13.00
N GLU A 312 16.77 2.17 -12.99
CA GLU A 312 16.21 3.51 -13.19
C GLU A 312 16.29 4.37 -11.93
N ASN A 313 16.09 3.77 -10.75
CA ASN A 313 16.12 4.45 -9.46
C ASN A 313 17.50 4.39 -8.80
N ARG A 314 18.38 5.33 -9.16
CA ARG A 314 19.75 5.44 -8.63
C ARG A 314 19.82 5.78 -7.13
N GLU A 315 18.77 6.36 -6.58
CA GLU A 315 18.70 6.76 -5.16
C GLU A 315 18.18 5.64 -4.26
N MET A 316 17.80 4.49 -4.85
CA MET A 316 17.27 3.36 -4.10
C MET A 316 18.30 2.80 -3.12
N SER A 317 17.90 2.53 -1.89
CA SER A 317 18.79 1.93 -0.89
C SER A 317 19.08 0.45 -1.22
N ALA A 318 20.26 -0.02 -0.81
CA ALA A 318 20.61 -1.44 -0.92
C ALA A 318 19.61 -2.34 -0.19
N LEU A 319 19.08 -1.88 0.95
CA LEU A 319 18.05 -2.57 1.71
C LEU A 319 16.78 -2.77 0.90
N GLU A 320 16.32 -1.72 0.23
CA GLU A 320 15.11 -1.75 -0.58
C GLU A 320 15.22 -2.77 -1.74
N ILE A 321 16.38 -2.79 -2.41
CA ILE A 321 16.65 -3.78 -3.47
C ILE A 321 16.52 -5.20 -2.93
N VAL A 322 17.17 -5.51 -1.80
CA VAL A 322 17.09 -6.84 -1.20
C VAL A 322 15.67 -7.21 -0.79
N GLN A 323 14.93 -6.26 -0.21
CA GLN A 323 13.54 -6.48 0.24
C GLN A 323 12.60 -6.77 -0.93
N ILE A 324 12.76 -6.12 -2.09
CA ILE A 324 11.99 -6.43 -3.30
C ILE A 324 12.24 -7.89 -3.71
N TYR A 325 13.50 -8.30 -3.80
CA TYR A 325 13.81 -9.68 -4.20
C TYR A 325 13.42 -10.71 -3.13
N ALA A 326 13.43 -10.36 -1.84
CA ALA A 326 12.91 -11.20 -0.77
C ALA A 326 11.40 -11.42 -0.94
N ALA A 327 10.63 -10.36 -1.23
CA ALA A 327 9.20 -10.48 -1.51
C ALA A 327 8.92 -11.38 -2.74
N ILE A 328 9.75 -11.28 -3.79
CA ILE A 328 9.64 -12.14 -4.97
C ILE A 328 9.99 -13.60 -4.63
N ALA A 329 10.99 -13.83 -3.78
CA ALA A 329 11.38 -15.17 -3.34
C ALA A 329 10.26 -15.84 -2.52
N ASP A 330 9.69 -15.13 -1.56
CA ASP A 330 8.54 -15.59 -0.77
C ASP A 330 7.34 -15.93 -1.67
N PHE A 331 7.04 -15.08 -2.63
CA PHE A 331 5.99 -15.31 -3.61
C PHE A 331 6.27 -16.54 -4.47
N SER A 332 7.50 -16.66 -5.00
CA SER A 332 7.91 -17.80 -5.82
C SER A 332 7.81 -19.12 -5.07
N LEU A 333 8.24 -19.16 -3.81
CA LEU A 333 8.18 -20.37 -2.99
C LEU A 333 6.76 -20.77 -2.60
N LYS A 334 5.89 -19.83 -2.30
CA LYS A 334 4.47 -20.11 -2.06
C LYS A 334 3.80 -20.74 -3.26
N GLN A 335 4.15 -20.27 -4.47
CA GLN A 335 3.53 -20.74 -5.70
C GLN A 335 4.23 -21.97 -6.30
N TYR A 336 5.55 -22.07 -6.18
CA TYR A 336 6.40 -23.09 -6.79
C TYR A 336 7.41 -23.62 -5.77
N PRO A 337 6.98 -24.36 -4.72
CA PRO A 337 7.85 -24.75 -3.62
C PRO A 337 9.02 -25.64 -4.00
N ASN A 338 8.96 -26.29 -5.17
CA ASN A 338 10.00 -27.21 -5.65
C ASN A 338 10.75 -26.70 -6.88
N ASP A 339 10.52 -25.47 -7.33
CA ASP A 339 11.13 -24.90 -8.53
C ASP A 339 12.47 -24.23 -8.19
N VAL A 340 13.53 -25.00 -8.34
CA VAL A 340 14.91 -24.58 -8.09
C VAL A 340 15.39 -23.54 -9.10
N ASP A 341 14.92 -23.63 -10.34
CA ASP A 341 15.34 -22.74 -11.42
C ASP A 341 14.84 -21.32 -11.19
N LYS A 342 13.60 -21.15 -10.76
CA LYS A 342 13.06 -19.84 -10.41
C LYS A 342 13.83 -19.19 -9.25
N MET A 343 14.18 -19.97 -8.23
CA MET A 343 15.01 -19.46 -7.13
C MET A 343 16.39 -19.03 -7.61
N ASN A 344 17.01 -19.82 -8.52
CA ASN A 344 18.28 -19.43 -9.11
C ASN A 344 18.19 -18.15 -9.94
N GLU A 345 17.10 -17.96 -10.71
CA GLU A 345 16.84 -16.72 -11.45
C GLU A 345 16.69 -15.50 -10.51
N ILE A 346 16.03 -15.67 -9.37
CA ILE A 346 15.88 -14.61 -8.34
C ILE A 346 17.26 -14.20 -7.81
N LEU A 347 18.10 -15.14 -7.43
CA LEU A 347 19.45 -14.85 -6.93
C LEU A 347 20.37 -14.23 -8.00
N VAL A 348 20.22 -14.66 -9.26
CA VAL A 348 20.89 -13.98 -10.40
C VAL A 348 20.41 -12.56 -10.56
N GLY A 349 19.09 -12.33 -10.38
CA GLY A 349 18.47 -11.01 -10.43
C GLY A 349 19.05 -10.06 -9.38
N VAL A 350 19.20 -10.52 -8.13
CA VAL A 350 19.84 -9.75 -7.05
C VAL A 350 21.24 -9.32 -7.45
N ALA A 351 22.08 -10.25 -7.90
CA ALA A 351 23.46 -9.95 -8.28
C ALA A 351 23.51 -8.91 -9.42
N LYS A 352 22.67 -9.09 -10.46
CA LYS A 352 22.58 -8.13 -11.57
C LYS A 352 22.09 -6.76 -11.15
N ALA A 353 21.10 -6.68 -10.23
CA ALA A 353 20.58 -5.41 -9.73
C ALA A 353 21.68 -4.62 -9.00
N PHE A 354 22.46 -5.28 -8.16
CA PHE A 354 23.60 -4.64 -7.49
C PHE A 354 24.73 -4.25 -8.46
N ASP A 355 25.03 -5.07 -9.45
CA ASP A 355 26.01 -4.73 -10.48
C ASP A 355 25.57 -3.45 -11.25
N ALA A 356 24.31 -3.40 -11.67
CA ALA A 356 23.76 -2.25 -12.38
C ALA A 356 23.74 -0.98 -11.50
N HIS A 357 23.31 -1.11 -10.24
CA HIS A 357 23.26 0.01 -9.28
C HIS A 357 24.68 0.54 -8.96
N ASN A 358 25.69 -0.34 -8.86
CA ASN A 358 27.06 0.03 -8.59
C ASN A 358 27.74 0.72 -9.76
N VAL A 359 27.47 0.32 -11.01
CA VAL A 359 28.01 0.96 -12.22
C VAL A 359 27.58 2.43 -12.30
N THR A 360 26.38 2.76 -11.85
CA THR A 360 25.83 4.11 -11.91
C THR A 360 26.35 5.04 -10.81
N SER A 361 26.88 4.51 -9.70
CA SER A 361 27.44 5.30 -8.60
C SER A 361 28.94 5.62 -8.74
N GLU A 362 29.57 5.26 -9.88
CA GLU A 362 31.02 5.46 -10.11
C GLU A 362 31.46 6.91 -10.29
N ASP A 363 30.56 7.84 -10.60
CA ASP A 363 30.92 9.23 -10.85
C ASP A 363 31.28 10.04 -9.59
N GLU A 364 31.01 9.52 -8.37
CA GLU A 364 31.23 10.29 -7.15
C GLU A 364 32.46 9.91 -6.31
N THR A 365 33.17 8.81 -6.57
CA THR A 365 34.36 8.45 -5.76
C THR A 365 35.47 7.76 -6.55
N ARG A 366 36.22 8.52 -7.33
CA ARG A 366 37.46 8.08 -7.99
C ARG A 366 38.64 7.80 -7.04
N LEU A 367 38.43 7.59 -5.75
CA LEU A 367 39.53 7.57 -4.74
C LEU A 367 39.60 6.34 -3.85
N SER A 368 38.99 5.19 -4.15
CA SER A 368 39.29 3.97 -3.40
C SER A 368 39.66 2.81 -4.33
N MET A 369 40.93 2.43 -4.26
CA MET A 369 41.60 1.37 -5.03
C MET A 369 41.25 -0.04 -4.54
N SER A 370 39.97 -0.43 -4.44
CA SER A 370 39.61 -1.83 -4.25
C SER A 370 38.48 -2.24 -5.19
N PRO A 371 38.70 -3.28 -6.04
CA PRO A 371 37.76 -3.66 -7.10
C PRO A 371 36.56 -4.51 -6.62
N GLN A 372 36.39 -4.70 -5.31
CA GLN A 372 35.26 -5.47 -4.75
C GLN A 372 34.37 -4.56 -3.94
N ARG A 373 33.14 -4.38 -4.43
CA ARG A 373 32.12 -3.54 -3.81
C ARG A 373 31.20 -4.40 -2.96
N TYR A 374 31.30 -4.26 -1.65
CA TYR A 374 30.46 -4.92 -0.68
C TYR A 374 29.33 -4.00 -0.24
N ILE A 375 28.17 -4.59 0.08
CA ILE A 375 27.06 -3.89 0.75
C ILE A 375 27.56 -3.43 2.12
N ARG A 376 27.37 -2.12 2.41
CA ARG A 376 27.85 -1.50 3.67
C ARG A 376 26.76 -1.35 4.71
N ASP A 377 25.50 -1.24 4.30
CA ASP A 377 24.37 -1.10 5.21
C ASP A 377 24.14 -2.40 5.99
N PRO A 378 24.25 -2.42 7.34
CA PRO A 378 24.06 -3.61 8.16
C PRO A 378 22.67 -4.24 8.00
N ARG A 379 21.62 -3.41 7.78
CA ARG A 379 20.25 -3.88 7.56
C ARG A 379 20.12 -4.61 6.22
N ALA A 380 20.72 -4.06 5.18
CA ALA A 380 20.73 -4.69 3.86
C ALA A 380 21.54 -6.00 3.87
N VAL A 381 22.64 -6.03 4.62
CA VAL A 381 23.45 -7.24 4.84
C VAL A 381 22.63 -8.32 5.52
N SER A 382 21.95 -8.00 6.63
CA SER A 382 21.09 -8.96 7.35
C SER A 382 19.94 -9.46 6.47
N ALA A 383 19.31 -8.57 5.71
CA ALA A 383 18.25 -8.95 4.76
C ALA A 383 18.77 -9.88 3.66
N LEU A 384 19.98 -9.64 3.12
CA LEU A 384 20.57 -10.51 2.10
C LEU A 384 20.97 -11.87 2.68
N VAL A 385 21.48 -11.93 3.91
CA VAL A 385 21.76 -13.19 4.61
C VAL A 385 20.48 -14.00 4.79
N ASN A 386 19.39 -13.36 5.18
CA ASN A 386 18.08 -14.00 5.31
C ASN A 386 17.59 -14.52 3.94
N LEU A 387 17.72 -13.73 2.88
CA LEU A 387 17.35 -14.16 1.53
C LEU A 387 18.16 -15.39 1.08
N LEU A 388 19.47 -15.43 1.39
CA LEU A 388 20.32 -16.57 1.10
C LEU A 388 20.05 -17.80 1.98
N ALA A 389 19.46 -17.60 3.15
CA ALA A 389 19.04 -18.71 4.03
C ALA A 389 17.76 -19.41 3.52
N ILE A 390 16.88 -18.69 2.79
CA ILE A 390 15.62 -19.23 2.27
C ILE A 390 15.81 -20.54 1.47
N PRO A 391 16.67 -20.63 0.45
CA PRO A 391 16.87 -21.87 -0.28
C PRO A 391 17.48 -23.01 0.56
N LEU A 392 18.22 -22.70 1.62
CA LEU A 392 18.77 -23.67 2.54
C LEU A 392 17.72 -24.27 3.50
N GLU A 393 16.65 -23.51 3.77
CA GLU A 393 15.54 -23.95 4.63
C GLU A 393 14.46 -24.69 3.84
N THR A 394 14.27 -24.36 2.57
CA THR A 394 13.18 -24.89 1.72
C THR A 394 13.61 -26.08 0.89
N PHE A 395 14.82 -26.06 0.33
CA PHE A 395 15.36 -27.16 -0.49
C PHE A 395 16.28 -28.04 0.33
N THR A 396 16.72 -29.16 -0.28
CA THR A 396 17.83 -29.93 0.30
C THR A 396 19.13 -29.12 0.16
N VAL A 397 20.02 -29.27 1.14
CA VAL A 397 21.29 -28.52 1.17
C VAL A 397 22.12 -28.74 -0.11
N ASP A 398 22.12 -29.97 -0.66
CA ASP A 398 22.78 -30.30 -1.91
C ASP A 398 22.28 -29.45 -3.09
N VAL A 399 20.96 -29.27 -3.19
CA VAL A 399 20.33 -28.46 -4.22
C VAL A 399 20.63 -26.97 -4.01
N ALA A 400 20.50 -26.48 -2.78
CA ALA A 400 20.78 -25.10 -2.46
C ALA A 400 22.22 -24.68 -2.75
N LEU A 401 23.20 -25.54 -2.41
CA LEU A 401 24.61 -25.29 -2.68
C LEU A 401 24.98 -25.46 -4.16
N SER A 402 24.19 -26.17 -4.94
CA SER A 402 24.39 -26.34 -6.40
C SER A 402 23.90 -25.15 -7.23
N LEU A 403 23.15 -24.18 -6.62
CA LEU A 403 22.68 -23.00 -7.32
C LEU A 403 23.83 -22.13 -7.84
N ASN A 404 23.91 -21.94 -9.15
CA ASN A 404 24.97 -21.17 -9.80
C ASN A 404 25.00 -19.68 -9.38
N ALA A 405 23.88 -19.16 -8.92
CA ALA A 405 23.73 -17.78 -8.49
C ALA A 405 24.17 -17.56 -7.03
N PHE A 406 24.13 -18.60 -6.19
CA PHE A 406 24.47 -18.50 -4.77
C PHE A 406 25.87 -17.90 -4.52
N PRO A 407 26.95 -18.38 -5.20
CA PRO A 407 28.27 -17.77 -5.05
C PRO A 407 28.36 -16.33 -5.52
N LYS A 408 27.52 -15.92 -6.50
CA LYS A 408 27.50 -14.55 -7.01
C LYS A 408 26.88 -13.60 -5.99
N ALA A 409 25.74 -13.98 -5.42
CA ALA A 409 25.10 -13.21 -4.38
C ALA A 409 25.95 -13.15 -3.09
N LEU A 410 26.65 -14.25 -2.74
CA LEU A 410 27.58 -14.28 -1.60
C LEU A 410 28.74 -13.28 -1.74
N LYS A 411 29.22 -13.02 -2.96
CA LYS A 411 30.29 -12.02 -3.21
C LYS A 411 29.90 -10.60 -2.89
N LEU A 412 28.62 -10.30 -2.77
CA LEU A 412 28.12 -8.97 -2.34
C LEU A 412 28.34 -8.73 -0.83
N LEU A 413 28.56 -9.80 -0.05
CA LEU A 413 28.83 -9.70 1.38
C LEU A 413 30.32 -9.56 1.65
N ASN A 414 30.68 -8.70 2.60
CA ASN A 414 32.05 -8.57 3.06
C ASN A 414 32.49 -9.87 3.78
N PRO A 415 33.54 -10.59 3.31
CA PRO A 415 33.97 -11.85 3.90
C PRO A 415 34.35 -11.75 5.38
N LYS A 416 34.87 -10.59 5.81
CA LYS A 416 35.36 -10.39 7.19
C LYS A 416 34.28 -10.15 8.23
N THR A 417 33.10 -9.64 7.81
CA THR A 417 32.01 -9.33 8.71
C THR A 417 30.77 -10.17 8.37
N ALA A 418 30.05 -9.79 7.36
CA ALA A 418 28.80 -10.41 6.92
C ALA A 418 28.97 -11.83 6.34
N GLY A 419 30.13 -12.14 5.78
CA GLY A 419 30.44 -13.50 5.30
C GLY A 419 30.43 -14.53 6.42
N ARG A 420 30.73 -14.13 7.65
CA ARG A 420 30.69 -14.98 8.84
C ARG A 420 29.25 -15.30 9.26
N ASP A 421 28.38 -14.28 9.25
CA ASP A 421 26.96 -14.46 9.58
C ASP A 421 26.25 -15.35 8.54
N CYS A 422 26.57 -15.17 7.27
CA CYS A 422 26.08 -16.02 6.20
C CYS A 422 26.59 -17.47 6.33
N ALA A 423 27.87 -17.66 6.65
CA ALA A 423 28.44 -18.99 6.88
C ALA A 423 27.79 -19.68 8.09
N LEU A 424 27.48 -18.94 9.16
CA LEU A 424 26.70 -19.46 10.29
C LEU A 424 25.27 -19.86 9.89
N ALA A 425 24.61 -19.08 9.04
CA ALA A 425 23.30 -19.42 8.52
C ALA A 425 23.33 -20.69 7.66
N ILE A 426 24.36 -20.86 6.83
CA ILE A 426 24.59 -22.08 6.06
C ILE A 426 24.78 -23.29 6.98
N VAL A 427 25.63 -23.20 8.01
CA VAL A 427 25.86 -24.27 8.97
C VAL A 427 24.57 -24.62 9.73
N ARG A 428 23.79 -23.63 10.13
CA ARG A 428 22.47 -23.86 10.77
C ARG A 428 21.49 -24.57 9.81
N GLY A 429 21.47 -24.22 8.54
CA GLY A 429 20.66 -24.88 7.52
C GLY A 429 21.08 -26.36 7.35
N VAL A 430 22.39 -26.63 7.30
CA VAL A 430 22.93 -28.01 7.24
C VAL A 430 22.53 -28.81 8.49
N LEU A 431 22.64 -28.22 9.67
CA LEU A 431 22.30 -28.90 10.93
C LEU A 431 20.79 -29.16 11.10
N LYS A 432 19.94 -28.33 10.48
CA LYS A 432 18.49 -28.56 10.44
C LYS A 432 18.09 -29.67 9.45
N SER A 433 18.89 -29.90 8.40
CA SER A 433 18.62 -30.96 7.45
C SER A 433 19.07 -32.29 8.03
N ASP A 434 18.12 -33.20 8.32
CA ASP A 434 18.44 -34.56 8.85
C ASP A 434 19.11 -35.49 7.82
N LYS A 435 19.49 -34.98 6.65
CA LYS A 435 20.09 -35.77 5.57
C LYS A 435 21.60 -35.60 5.57
N PRO A 436 22.36 -36.72 5.61
CA PRO A 436 23.81 -36.65 5.49
C PRO A 436 24.23 -36.19 4.10
N LEU A 437 25.22 -35.30 4.03
CA LEU A 437 25.88 -34.92 2.78
C LEU A 437 26.76 -36.07 2.32
N SER A 438 26.40 -36.70 1.21
CA SER A 438 27.12 -37.89 0.66
C SER A 438 28.02 -37.58 -0.52
N ASP A 439 27.84 -36.42 -1.18
CA ASP A 439 28.62 -36.03 -2.33
C ASP A 439 29.85 -35.20 -1.96
N VAL A 440 31.03 -35.64 -2.42
CA VAL A 440 32.30 -34.96 -2.15
C VAL A 440 32.33 -33.54 -2.69
N LYS A 441 31.72 -33.31 -3.88
CA LYS A 441 31.66 -31.96 -4.49
C LYS A 441 30.83 -30.98 -3.65
N THR A 442 29.72 -31.45 -3.09
CA THR A 442 28.88 -30.65 -2.23
C THR A 442 29.60 -30.30 -0.91
N CYS A 443 30.34 -31.28 -0.34
CA CYS A 443 31.20 -31.03 0.83
C CYS A 443 32.30 -30.00 0.52
N GLU A 444 32.99 -30.10 -0.60
CA GLU A 444 34.00 -29.09 -1.00
C GLU A 444 33.38 -27.70 -1.18
N THR A 445 32.20 -27.64 -1.77
CA THR A 445 31.46 -26.36 -1.95
C THR A 445 31.04 -25.79 -0.61
N LEU A 446 30.54 -26.62 0.30
CA LEU A 446 30.20 -26.20 1.68
C LEU A 446 31.42 -25.61 2.38
N PHE A 447 32.58 -26.31 2.35
CA PHE A 447 33.80 -25.82 2.99
C PHE A 447 34.29 -24.50 2.40
N LYS A 448 34.12 -24.28 1.08
CA LYS A 448 34.41 -22.97 0.44
C LYS A 448 33.52 -21.85 0.99
N PHE A 449 32.24 -22.12 1.22
CA PHE A 449 31.30 -21.10 1.70
C PHE A 449 31.48 -20.83 3.20
N ILE A 450 31.81 -21.83 4.00
CA ILE A 450 32.06 -21.64 5.43
C ILE A 450 33.51 -21.24 5.77
N ALA A 451 34.37 -21.11 4.76
CA ALA A 451 35.76 -20.68 4.95
C ALA A 451 35.96 -19.44 5.81
N PRO A 452 35.07 -18.41 5.80
CA PRO A 452 35.16 -17.27 6.71
C PRO A 452 35.05 -17.61 8.20
N LEU A 453 34.42 -18.75 8.56
CA LEU A 453 34.36 -19.24 9.94
C LEU A 453 35.65 -19.98 10.37
N LEU A 454 36.36 -20.54 9.38
CA LEU A 454 37.53 -21.39 9.62
C LEU A 454 38.86 -20.60 9.65
N ARG A 455 38.82 -19.33 9.30
CA ARG A 455 40.00 -18.45 9.34
C ARG A 455 40.03 -17.70 10.67
N ASP A 456 41.12 -17.88 11.42
CA ASP A 456 41.39 -17.06 12.60
C ASP A 456 41.67 -15.63 12.18
N ASP A 457 40.94 -14.70 12.77
CA ASP A 457 41.20 -13.27 12.62
C ASP A 457 42.19 -12.89 13.74
N ASP A 458 43.46 -12.67 13.41
CA ASP A 458 44.53 -12.32 14.36
C ASP A 458 44.29 -11.01 15.14
N SER A 459 43.13 -10.39 15.05
CA SER A 459 42.90 -9.05 15.58
C SER A 459 41.85 -8.89 16.68
N LYS A 460 41.15 -9.95 17.10
CA LYS A 460 40.23 -9.86 18.26
C LYS A 460 40.16 -11.17 19.02
N SER A 461 40.66 -11.15 20.28
CA SER A 461 40.31 -12.14 21.29
C SER A 461 38.79 -12.11 21.50
N TYR A 462 38.07 -13.07 20.97
CA TYR A 462 36.68 -13.26 21.28
C TYR A 462 36.58 -13.82 22.71
N GLU A 463 35.98 -13.10 23.61
CA GLU A 463 35.37 -13.70 24.79
C GLU A 463 34.31 -14.68 24.27
N MET A 464 34.56 -15.96 24.50
CA MET A 464 33.57 -17.03 24.33
C MET A 464 32.40 -16.71 25.26
N THR A 465 31.36 -16.11 24.69
CA THR A 465 30.07 -16.10 25.36
C THR A 465 29.58 -17.56 25.43
N ASP A 466 29.43 -18.07 26.63
CA ASP A 466 28.99 -19.41 26.91
C ASP A 466 27.80 -19.83 26.10
N LEU A 467 27.90 -20.95 25.38
CA LEU A 467 26.84 -21.63 24.63
C LEU A 467 25.61 -21.99 25.46
N ASN A 468 25.62 -21.71 26.75
CA ASN A 468 24.55 -21.99 27.73
C ASN A 468 23.69 -20.75 28.08
N THR A 469 23.91 -19.60 27.46
CA THR A 469 22.98 -18.46 27.65
C THR A 469 21.70 -18.72 26.87
N PRO A 470 20.55 -18.86 27.55
CA PRO A 470 19.28 -18.97 26.84
C PRO A 470 19.09 -17.73 25.94
N PRO A 471 18.46 -17.88 24.77
CA PRO A 471 18.25 -16.75 23.86
C PRO A 471 17.57 -15.61 24.61
N ALA A 472 18.11 -14.41 24.48
CA ALA A 472 17.52 -13.20 25.05
C ALA A 472 16.04 -13.20 24.73
N ARG A 473 15.21 -12.99 25.76
CA ARG A 473 13.75 -13.00 25.58
C ARG A 473 13.40 -11.94 24.53
N GLU A 474 12.54 -12.30 23.59
CA GLU A 474 12.00 -11.41 22.54
C GLU A 474 11.59 -10.01 23.04
N SER A 475 11.42 -9.85 24.36
CA SER A 475 11.12 -8.58 25.03
C SER A 475 12.28 -7.58 25.06
N ASP A 476 13.53 -7.99 24.92
CA ASP A 476 14.68 -7.09 25.03
C ASP A 476 15.08 -6.51 23.65
N GLU A 477 14.87 -7.24 22.57
CA GLU A 477 15.03 -6.73 21.21
C GLU A 477 13.95 -5.70 20.85
N LEU A 478 12.72 -5.86 21.36
CA LEU A 478 11.64 -4.88 21.20
C LEU A 478 11.95 -3.56 21.92
N LEU A 479 12.64 -3.62 23.07
CA LEU A 479 12.99 -2.44 23.85
C LEU A 479 14.02 -1.54 23.14
N ASP A 480 14.92 -2.10 22.34
CA ASP A 480 15.95 -1.31 21.65
C ASP A 480 15.42 -0.57 20.41
N THR A 481 14.28 -0.97 19.88
CA THR A 481 13.62 -0.32 18.73
C THR A 481 12.66 0.80 19.14
N LEU A 482 12.31 0.91 20.42
CA LEU A 482 11.36 1.91 20.92
C LEU A 482 12.04 3.24 21.27
N SER A 483 11.33 4.35 21.04
CA SER A 483 11.76 5.68 21.50
C SER A 483 11.81 5.74 23.03
N LEU A 484 12.60 6.68 23.58
CA LEU A 484 12.74 6.85 25.05
C LEU A 484 11.39 7.02 25.78
N ARG A 485 10.37 7.55 25.10
CA ARG A 485 9.03 7.74 25.65
C ARG A 485 8.26 6.41 25.70
N GLU A 486 8.32 5.64 24.64
CA GLU A 486 7.68 4.32 24.53
C GLU A 486 8.33 3.30 25.47
N LYS A 487 9.67 3.37 25.68
CA LYS A 487 10.38 2.59 26.69
C LYS A 487 9.86 2.87 28.11
N ARG A 488 9.55 4.12 28.39
CA ARG A 488 9.03 4.55 29.69
C ARG A 488 7.60 4.06 29.93
N GLU A 489 6.73 4.22 28.96
CA GLU A 489 5.32 3.74 29.00
C GLU A 489 5.26 2.20 29.11
N PHE A 490 6.15 1.48 28.41
CA PHE A 490 6.24 0.02 28.47
C PHE A 490 6.72 -0.48 29.84
N LEU A 491 7.69 0.20 30.47
CA LEU A 491 8.18 -0.13 31.82
C LEU A 491 7.16 0.20 32.92
N GLU A 492 6.42 1.31 32.77
CA GLU A 492 5.33 1.67 33.69
C GLU A 492 4.17 0.69 33.58
N GLY A 493 3.83 0.21 32.37
CA GLY A 493 2.80 -0.83 32.16
C GLY A 493 3.17 -2.18 32.78
N LYS A 494 4.44 -2.61 32.68
CA LYS A 494 4.92 -3.84 33.34
C LYS A 494 4.91 -3.75 34.86
N ASN A 495 5.29 -2.61 35.44
CA ASN A 495 5.24 -2.40 36.90
C ASN A 495 3.80 -2.44 37.41
N SER A 496 2.85 -1.91 36.70
CA SER A 496 1.43 -1.96 37.07
C SER A 496 0.85 -3.38 37.06
N GLN A 497 1.26 -4.21 36.09
CA GLN A 497 0.84 -5.60 36.00
C GLN A 497 1.47 -6.47 37.10
N GLN A 498 2.75 -6.23 37.44
CA GLN A 498 3.41 -6.93 38.55
C GLN A 498 2.81 -6.57 39.92
N GLN A 499 2.43 -5.31 40.13
CA GLN A 499 1.76 -4.90 41.36
C GLN A 499 0.34 -5.50 41.47
N GLN A 500 -0.39 -5.64 40.39
CA GLN A 500 -1.69 -6.33 40.38
C GLN A 500 -1.56 -7.83 40.66
N GLN A 501 -0.53 -8.50 40.10
CA GLN A 501 -0.28 -9.92 40.39
C GLN A 501 0.17 -10.15 41.83
N GLN A 502 0.98 -9.26 42.43
CA GLN A 502 1.37 -9.34 43.81
C GLN A 502 0.20 -9.07 44.79
N GLN A 503 -0.72 -8.19 44.44
CA GLN A 503 -1.94 -7.97 45.22
C GLN A 503 -2.93 -9.12 45.12
N GLN A 504 -3.00 -9.81 43.99
CA GLN A 504 -3.82 -11.04 43.86
C GLN A 504 -3.22 -12.25 44.61
N GLN A 505 -1.89 -12.35 44.71
CA GLN A 505 -1.21 -13.41 45.48
C GLN A 505 -1.20 -13.14 46.97
N ALA A 506 -1.39 -11.91 47.42
CA ALA A 506 -1.49 -11.54 48.86
C ALA A 506 -2.93 -11.62 49.39
N SER A 507 -3.92 -11.86 48.53
CA SER A 507 -5.33 -12.00 48.92
C SER A 507 -5.88 -13.43 48.74
N THR A 508 -5.02 -14.38 48.45
CA THR A 508 -5.25 -15.82 48.58
C THR A 508 -4.37 -16.37 49.70
#